data_5f1e1cf6de931e053138979afa325fe1
#
_entry.id   5f1e1cf6de931e053138979afa325fe1
#
_cell.length_a   1.000
_cell.length_b   1.000
_cell.length_c   1.000
_cell.angle_alpha   90.00
_cell.angle_beta   90.00
_cell.angle_gamma   90.00
#
_symmetry.space_group_name_H-M   'P 1'
#
loop_
_entity.id
_entity.type
_entity.pdbx_description
1 polymer ?
#
loop_
_entity_poly.entity_id
_entity_poly.type
_entity_poly.pdbx_seq_one_letter_code
_entity_poly.pdbx_strand_id
1 'polypeptide(L)'
;MIVAERGIHTVELYWQGLSFASLQMIVDDLYDQKQIYLRKKNHLNTSRVYDTANVFPDGIIMRIEQRYPEPGGIRFIINPYTLSSGKYVPEELYYPTMDPSIMEHVLNVIKNTFNDREWKIDPQKLTLSRVDLTWNFYLSNEIDLTEIIRLFKHGQRKKTTKLDTFQDKSKDQHSFRMRFSDTTLTVYDKEFQVTQKGLRVGDNANILRVELSMQRRAYMRSLELKDRTDISMDEVLYRLYQKNYDLIHHYIDFLCPCTGKHLPYQKAVKEIENQVNQPDIREKMLYFLEKYSLQGTTQGNGLTGGLPPVRFSM
;
A
#
# COMPACT_ATOMS: atom_id res chain seq x y z
N MET A 1 -22.60 -6.26 -4.47
CA MET A 1 -22.42 -5.31 -3.35
C MET A 1 -20.91 -5.07 -3.21
N ILE A 2 -20.46 -3.85 -3.18
CA ILE A 2 -19.05 -3.54 -2.96
C ILE A 2 -18.89 -3.31 -1.46
N VAL A 3 -18.14 -4.16 -0.79
CA VAL A 3 -17.75 -3.96 0.60
C VAL A 3 -16.33 -3.40 0.57
N ALA A 4 -16.12 -2.26 1.20
CA ALA A 4 -14.81 -1.64 1.33
C ALA A 4 -14.33 -1.79 2.77
N GLU A 5 -13.16 -2.37 2.93
CA GLU A 5 -12.44 -2.46 4.19
C GLU A 5 -11.27 -1.48 4.18
N ARG A 6 -11.00 -0.79 5.29
CA ARG A 6 -9.94 0.21 5.42
C ARG A 6 -9.04 -0.11 6.60
N GLY A 7 -7.74 0.04 6.40
CA GLY A 7 -6.79 -0.23 7.47
C GLY A 7 -5.37 0.21 7.12
N ILE A 8 -4.44 -0.27 7.91
CA ILE A 8 -2.99 -0.12 7.72
C ILE A 8 -2.43 -1.50 7.36
N HIS A 9 -1.71 -1.58 6.25
CA HIS A 9 -1.13 -2.83 5.78
C HIS A 9 0.32 -2.99 6.22
N THR A 10 1.12 -1.92 6.08
CA THR A 10 2.56 -1.95 6.38
C THR A 10 2.98 -0.70 7.11
N VAL A 11 3.87 -0.87 8.07
CA VAL A 11 4.57 0.20 8.76
C VAL A 11 6.06 -0.03 8.60
N GLU A 12 6.84 1.03 8.38
CA GLU A 12 8.30 0.94 8.36
C GLU A 12 8.93 1.83 9.43
N LEU A 13 9.80 1.23 10.22
CA LEU A 13 10.73 1.95 11.08
C LEU A 13 12.10 2.00 10.41
N TYR A 14 12.83 3.09 10.61
CA TYR A 14 14.15 3.26 10.05
C TYR A 14 15.11 3.89 11.06
N TRP A 15 16.29 3.30 11.16
CA TRP A 15 17.43 3.85 11.85
C TRP A 15 18.54 4.16 10.85
N GLN A 16 18.85 5.43 10.71
CA GLN A 16 19.89 5.93 9.81
C GLN A 16 21.17 6.27 10.60
N GLY A 17 22.28 6.27 9.90
CA GLY A 17 23.54 6.79 10.44
C GLY A 17 24.40 5.74 11.14
N LEU A 18 24.14 4.44 10.88
CA LEU A 18 24.97 3.36 11.39
C LEU A 18 26.26 3.21 10.57
N SER A 19 27.39 3.02 11.28
CA SER A 19 28.68 2.80 10.63
C SER A 19 28.69 1.49 9.84
N PHE A 20 29.51 1.42 8.81
CA PHE A 20 29.70 0.19 8.05
C PHE A 20 30.12 -0.97 8.96
N ALA A 21 31.07 -0.72 9.90
CA ALA A 21 31.55 -1.74 10.84
C ALA A 21 30.42 -2.30 11.73
N SER A 22 29.56 -1.43 12.28
CA SER A 22 28.43 -1.86 13.11
C SER A 22 27.44 -2.72 12.31
N LEU A 23 27.16 -2.35 11.07
CA LEU A 23 26.28 -3.12 10.20
C LEU A 23 26.94 -4.43 9.76
N GLN A 24 28.25 -4.44 9.54
CA GLN A 24 28.97 -5.65 9.15
C GLN A 24 28.94 -6.70 10.26
N MET A 25 29.11 -6.31 11.53
CA MET A 25 29.00 -7.23 12.67
C MET A 25 27.62 -7.95 12.68
N ILE A 26 26.54 -7.21 12.44
CA ILE A 26 25.20 -7.81 12.38
C ILE A 26 25.06 -8.74 11.17
N VAL A 27 25.59 -8.33 10.02
CA VAL A 27 25.55 -9.16 8.79
C VAL A 27 26.33 -10.46 8.99
N ASP A 28 27.52 -10.41 9.63
CA ASP A 28 28.35 -11.59 9.86
C ASP A 28 27.66 -12.57 10.83
N ASP A 29 27.11 -12.07 11.96
CA ASP A 29 26.34 -12.88 12.91
C ASP A 29 25.14 -13.58 12.23
N LEU A 30 24.38 -12.86 11.42
CA LEU A 30 23.23 -13.42 10.71
C LEU A 30 23.62 -14.36 9.57
N TYR A 31 24.77 -14.12 8.94
CA TYR A 31 25.27 -14.98 7.86
C TYR A 31 25.66 -16.34 8.40
N ASP A 32 26.37 -16.38 9.54
CA ASP A 32 26.78 -17.62 10.22
C ASP A 32 25.57 -18.46 10.64
N GLN A 33 24.46 -17.81 10.99
CA GLN A 33 23.21 -18.45 11.37
C GLN A 33 22.29 -18.76 10.16
N LYS A 34 22.68 -18.43 8.94
CA LYS A 34 21.87 -18.57 7.71
C LYS A 34 20.53 -17.83 7.77
N GLN A 35 20.51 -16.71 8.48
CA GLN A 35 19.31 -15.89 8.70
C GLN A 35 19.27 -14.62 7.84
N ILE A 36 20.16 -14.49 6.87
CA ILE A 36 20.27 -13.32 6.00
C ILE A 36 20.50 -13.73 4.55
N TYR A 37 19.96 -12.97 3.63
CA TYR A 37 20.22 -13.13 2.20
C TYR A 37 20.39 -11.78 1.50
N LEU A 38 21.31 -11.77 0.52
CA LEU A 38 21.58 -10.58 -0.27
C LEU A 38 20.44 -10.31 -1.24
N ARG A 39 19.73 -9.20 -1.04
CA ARG A 39 18.63 -8.76 -1.89
C ARG A 39 19.11 -7.94 -3.10
N LYS A 40 20.07 -7.03 -2.88
CA LYS A 40 20.55 -6.11 -3.90
C LYS A 40 21.98 -5.66 -3.60
N LYS A 41 22.78 -5.52 -4.66
CA LYS A 41 24.07 -4.81 -4.61
C LYS A 41 24.20 -3.89 -5.83
N ASN A 42 24.96 -2.80 -5.69
CA ASN A 42 25.32 -1.98 -6.83
C ASN A 42 26.58 -2.53 -7.56
N HIS A 43 26.83 -2.04 -8.77
CA HIS A 43 27.95 -2.52 -9.60
C HIS A 43 29.33 -2.33 -8.94
N LEU A 44 29.49 -1.29 -8.11
CA LEU A 44 30.75 -0.98 -7.44
C LEU A 44 30.90 -1.68 -6.08
N ASN A 45 29.94 -2.51 -5.66
CA ASN A 45 29.88 -3.14 -4.34
C ASN A 45 29.92 -2.15 -3.13
N THR A 46 29.68 -0.87 -3.37
CA THR A 46 29.64 0.17 -2.33
C THR A 46 28.29 0.27 -1.63
N SER A 47 27.27 -0.41 -2.14
CA SER A 47 25.97 -0.50 -1.52
C SER A 47 25.42 -1.92 -1.61
N ARG A 48 25.04 -2.48 -0.47
CA ARG A 48 24.44 -3.81 -0.34
C ARG A 48 23.18 -3.71 0.51
N VAL A 49 22.15 -4.42 0.11
CA VAL A 49 20.88 -4.52 0.85
C VAL A 49 20.62 -5.98 1.15
N TYR A 50 20.43 -6.28 2.40
CA TYR A 50 20.12 -7.61 2.89
C TYR A 50 18.74 -7.64 3.53
N ASP A 51 17.97 -8.70 3.30
CA ASP A 51 16.76 -9.00 4.05
C ASP A 51 17.04 -10.18 5.00
N THR A 52 16.38 -10.18 6.15
CA THR A 52 16.50 -11.25 7.14
C THR A 52 15.35 -12.23 7.06
N ALA A 53 15.59 -13.45 7.54
CA ALA A 53 14.57 -14.48 7.73
C ALA A 53 14.71 -15.10 9.11
N ASN A 54 13.60 -15.34 9.78
CA ASN A 54 13.54 -16.04 11.09
C ASN A 54 14.35 -15.36 12.22
N VAL A 55 14.57 -14.05 12.15
CA VAL A 55 15.22 -13.26 13.21
C VAL A 55 14.20 -12.69 14.16
N PHE A 56 13.05 -12.30 13.64
CA PHE A 56 11.93 -11.72 14.36
C PHE A 56 10.68 -12.61 14.22
N PRO A 57 9.68 -12.43 15.07
CA PRO A 57 8.38 -13.04 14.88
C PRO A 57 7.78 -12.73 13.51
N ASP A 58 6.85 -13.57 13.07
CA ASP A 58 6.09 -13.31 11.85
C ASP A 58 5.47 -11.91 11.89
N GLY A 59 5.56 -11.20 10.78
CA GLY A 59 5.11 -9.81 10.66
C GLY A 59 6.22 -8.78 10.81
N ILE A 60 7.45 -9.13 11.19
CA ILE A 60 8.60 -8.22 11.20
C ILE A 60 9.72 -8.76 10.30
N ILE A 61 10.14 -7.96 9.34
CA ILE A 61 11.32 -8.22 8.50
C ILE A 61 12.32 -7.11 8.76
N MET A 62 13.54 -7.47 9.15
CA MET A 62 14.64 -6.52 9.21
C MET A 62 15.36 -6.46 7.87
N ARG A 63 15.66 -5.26 7.43
CA ARG A 63 16.47 -4.98 6.24
C ARG A 63 17.68 -4.17 6.61
N ILE A 64 18.87 -4.62 6.20
CA ILE A 64 20.14 -3.95 6.45
C ILE A 64 20.57 -3.28 5.15
N GLU A 65 20.81 -1.97 5.21
CA GLU A 65 21.29 -1.16 4.10
C GLU A 65 22.74 -0.75 4.40
N GLN A 66 23.70 -1.51 3.90
CA GLN A 66 25.12 -1.16 4.00
C GLN A 66 25.50 -0.20 2.89
N ARG A 67 26.27 0.83 3.23
CA ARG A 67 26.87 1.78 2.29
C ARG A 67 28.32 2.03 2.67
N TYR A 68 29.17 2.24 1.69
CA TYR A 68 30.58 2.57 1.91
C TYR A 68 31.02 3.65 0.93
N PRO A 69 31.70 4.71 1.40
CA PRO A 69 32.08 5.05 2.79
C PRO A 69 30.94 5.66 3.64
N GLU A 70 29.78 5.91 3.04
CA GLU A 70 28.67 6.57 3.72
C GLU A 70 28.03 5.68 4.80
N PRO A 71 27.45 6.30 5.85
CA PRO A 71 26.69 5.54 6.83
C PRO A 71 25.48 4.86 6.21
N GLY A 72 25.20 3.66 6.64
CA GLY A 72 24.02 2.89 6.25
C GLY A 72 22.88 2.99 7.27
N GLY A 73 22.00 2.00 7.27
CA GLY A 73 20.89 1.95 8.20
C GLY A 73 20.22 0.60 8.29
N ILE A 74 19.31 0.50 9.24
CA ILE A 74 18.45 -0.66 9.44
C ILE A 74 17.01 -0.22 9.30
N ARG A 75 16.25 -0.98 8.53
CA ARG A 75 14.83 -0.79 8.31
C ARG A 75 14.05 -2.00 8.81
N PHE A 76 12.99 -1.77 9.57
CA PHE A 76 12.03 -2.79 9.94
C PHE A 76 10.77 -2.59 9.13
N ILE A 77 10.37 -3.63 8.42
CA ILE A 77 9.13 -3.69 7.64
C ILE A 77 8.17 -4.53 8.46
N ILE A 78 7.09 -3.94 8.88
CA ILE A 78 6.16 -4.48 9.87
C ILE A 78 4.80 -4.65 9.22
N ASN A 79 4.22 -5.84 9.36
CA ASN A 79 2.79 -6.06 9.14
C ASN A 79 2.10 -6.07 10.51
N PRO A 80 1.42 -4.97 10.89
CA PRO A 80 0.86 -4.85 12.23
C PRO A 80 -0.29 -5.84 12.48
N TYR A 81 -1.05 -6.22 11.46
CA TYR A 81 -2.10 -7.25 11.59
C TYR A 81 -1.52 -8.60 12.01
N THR A 82 -0.47 -9.06 11.31
CA THR A 82 0.18 -10.34 11.63
C THR A 82 0.72 -10.37 13.06
N LEU A 83 1.29 -9.27 13.52
CA LEU A 83 1.79 -9.16 14.90
C LEU A 83 0.66 -9.18 15.93
N SER A 84 -0.42 -8.44 15.68
CA SER A 84 -1.56 -8.35 16.60
C SER A 84 -2.35 -9.65 16.66
N SER A 85 -2.53 -10.35 15.51
CA SER A 85 -3.33 -11.57 15.40
C SER A 85 -2.53 -12.86 15.62
N GLY A 86 -1.20 -12.81 15.54
CA GLY A 86 -0.32 -13.97 15.56
C GLY A 86 -0.41 -14.84 14.29
N LYS A 87 -1.10 -14.37 13.24
CA LYS A 87 -1.33 -15.12 12.01
C LYS A 87 -1.21 -14.23 10.78
N TYR A 88 -0.44 -14.69 9.79
CA TYR A 88 -0.39 -14.01 8.49
C TYR A 88 -1.63 -14.35 7.65
N VAL A 89 -2.43 -13.34 7.35
CA VAL A 89 -3.58 -13.41 6.43
C VAL A 89 -3.40 -12.31 5.39
N PRO A 90 -3.18 -12.66 4.10
CA PRO A 90 -2.76 -11.70 3.07
C PRO A 90 -3.73 -10.55 2.84
N GLU A 91 -5.04 -10.80 2.96
CA GLU A 91 -6.11 -9.84 2.73
C GLU A 91 -6.36 -8.91 3.91
N GLU A 92 -6.10 -9.35 5.12
CA GLU A 92 -6.47 -8.65 6.34
C GLU A 92 -5.65 -7.37 6.55
N LEU A 93 -6.29 -6.41 7.21
CA LEU A 93 -5.74 -5.11 7.52
C LEU A 93 -5.75 -4.86 9.03
N TYR A 94 -4.77 -4.10 9.48
CA TYR A 94 -4.70 -3.67 10.88
C TYR A 94 -5.54 -2.41 11.11
N TYR A 95 -6.27 -2.40 12.22
CA TYR A 95 -6.98 -1.23 12.77
C TYR A 95 -6.39 -0.90 14.14
N PRO A 96 -6.13 0.37 14.47
CA PRO A 96 -5.56 0.75 15.75
C PRO A 96 -6.39 0.34 17.00
N THR A 97 -7.65 -0.02 16.81
CA THR A 97 -8.50 -0.55 17.89
C THR A 97 -8.24 -2.02 18.22
N MET A 98 -7.51 -2.77 17.36
CA MET A 98 -7.13 -4.17 17.62
C MET A 98 -6.03 -4.26 18.68
N ASP A 99 -5.04 -3.39 18.57
CA ASP A 99 -3.92 -3.25 19.50
C ASP A 99 -3.46 -1.79 19.51
N PRO A 100 -3.98 -0.95 20.43
CA PRO A 100 -3.65 0.48 20.48
C PRO A 100 -2.18 0.78 20.79
N SER A 101 -1.41 -0.20 21.25
CA SER A 101 0.00 -0.09 21.62
C SER A 101 0.93 -0.91 20.72
N ILE A 102 0.51 -1.20 19.50
CA ILE A 102 1.26 -2.10 18.58
C ILE A 102 2.70 -1.63 18.37
N MET A 103 2.96 -0.33 18.29
CA MET A 103 4.31 0.19 18.07
C MET A 103 5.19 0.06 19.31
N GLU A 104 4.63 0.21 20.50
CA GLU A 104 5.33 -0.08 21.75
C GLU A 104 5.70 -1.56 21.81
N HIS A 105 4.77 -2.45 21.44
CA HIS A 105 5.02 -3.90 21.34
C HIS A 105 6.17 -4.18 20.35
N VAL A 106 6.12 -3.62 19.16
CA VAL A 106 7.18 -3.74 18.13
C VAL A 106 8.54 -3.29 18.68
N LEU A 107 8.61 -2.12 19.32
CA LEU A 107 9.85 -1.60 19.88
C LEU A 107 10.42 -2.51 20.97
N ASN A 108 9.58 -3.10 21.80
CA ASN A 108 9.97 -4.06 22.83
C ASN A 108 10.52 -5.35 22.20
N VAL A 109 9.86 -5.90 21.17
CA VAL A 109 10.35 -7.08 20.44
C VAL A 109 11.71 -6.79 19.82
N ILE A 110 11.89 -5.65 19.15
CA ILE A 110 13.17 -5.25 18.57
C ILE A 110 14.23 -5.14 19.66
N LYS A 111 13.95 -4.44 20.75
CA LYS A 111 14.90 -4.24 21.87
C LYS A 111 15.36 -5.58 22.47
N ASN A 112 14.43 -6.48 22.72
CA ASN A 112 14.76 -7.79 23.29
C ASN A 112 15.63 -8.61 22.35
N THR A 113 15.23 -8.70 21.05
CA THR A 113 16.03 -9.42 20.04
C THR A 113 17.45 -8.87 19.92
N PHE A 114 17.63 -7.56 19.99
CA PHE A 114 18.96 -6.94 19.94
C PHE A 114 19.79 -7.22 21.20
N ASN A 115 19.18 -7.15 22.38
CA ASN A 115 19.83 -7.47 23.63
C ASN A 115 20.27 -8.94 23.68
N ASP A 116 19.43 -9.85 23.26
CA ASP A 116 19.71 -11.30 23.25
C ASP A 116 20.88 -11.66 22.31
N ARG A 117 21.09 -10.83 21.27
CA ARG A 117 22.19 -10.98 20.30
C ARG A 117 23.38 -10.08 20.55
N GLU A 118 23.39 -9.35 21.68
CA GLU A 118 24.44 -8.38 22.04
C GLU A 118 24.69 -7.30 20.96
N TRP A 119 23.72 -7.04 20.08
CA TRP A 119 23.81 -5.99 19.07
C TRP A 119 23.63 -4.62 19.73
N LYS A 120 24.66 -3.79 19.66
CA LYS A 120 24.69 -2.45 20.28
C LYS A 120 23.85 -1.46 19.46
N ILE A 121 22.54 -1.58 19.52
CA ILE A 121 21.61 -0.70 18.83
C ILE A 121 20.67 -0.06 19.85
N ASP A 122 20.41 1.23 19.66
CA ASP A 122 19.46 1.99 20.48
C ASP A 122 18.09 2.09 19.77
N PRO A 123 17.07 1.30 20.18
CA PRO A 123 15.77 1.33 19.55
C PRO A 123 15.06 2.68 19.61
N GLN A 124 15.47 3.57 20.54
CA GLN A 124 14.88 4.91 20.65
C GLN A 124 15.24 5.81 19.46
N LYS A 125 16.26 5.45 18.68
CA LYS A 125 16.64 6.14 17.44
C LYS A 125 15.82 5.69 16.22
N LEU A 126 14.98 4.68 16.37
CA LEU A 126 14.07 4.27 15.32
C LEU A 126 13.01 5.36 15.08
N THR A 127 12.81 5.68 13.82
CA THR A 127 11.79 6.63 13.41
C THR A 127 10.78 5.97 12.50
N LEU A 128 9.52 6.30 12.66
CA LEU A 128 8.48 5.89 11.73
C LEU A 128 8.76 6.54 10.37
N SER A 129 9.17 5.74 9.40
CA SER A 129 9.63 6.23 8.09
C SER A 129 8.57 6.14 7.00
N ARG A 130 7.68 5.15 7.07
CA ARG A 130 6.59 4.95 6.11
C ARG A 130 5.39 4.28 6.75
N VAL A 131 4.21 4.65 6.28
CA VAL A 131 2.94 3.97 6.58
C VAL A 131 2.19 3.74 5.28
N ASP A 132 1.67 2.52 5.10
CA ASP A 132 0.84 2.15 3.96
C ASP A 132 -0.62 2.09 4.40
N LEU A 133 -1.38 3.12 4.05
CA LEU A 133 -2.83 3.17 4.22
C LEU A 133 -3.47 2.37 3.09
N THR A 134 -4.47 1.56 3.42
CA THR A 134 -4.97 0.56 2.48
C THR A 134 -6.49 0.47 2.50
N TRP A 135 -7.06 0.27 1.31
CA TRP A 135 -8.45 -0.14 1.09
C TRP A 135 -8.49 -1.46 0.34
N ASN A 136 -9.33 -2.38 0.80
CA ASN A 136 -9.74 -3.58 0.08
C ASN A 136 -11.17 -3.37 -0.42
N PHE A 137 -11.37 -3.53 -1.71
CA PHE A 137 -12.69 -3.59 -2.32
C PHE A 137 -12.98 -5.03 -2.70
N TYR A 138 -13.94 -5.65 -2.02
CA TYR A 138 -14.42 -6.99 -2.31
C TYR A 138 -15.46 -6.89 -3.42
N LEU A 139 -15.14 -7.37 -4.60
CA LEU A 139 -15.95 -7.23 -5.80
C LEU A 139 -16.56 -8.58 -6.18
N SER A 140 -17.66 -8.53 -6.94
CA SER A 140 -18.23 -9.74 -7.55
C SER A 140 -17.22 -10.39 -8.51
N ASN A 141 -17.17 -11.72 -8.55
CA ASN A 141 -16.31 -12.48 -9.48
C ASN A 141 -16.62 -12.22 -10.97
N GLU A 142 -17.74 -11.58 -11.27
CA GLU A 142 -18.10 -11.15 -12.63
C GLU A 142 -17.32 -9.90 -13.07
N ILE A 143 -16.67 -9.21 -12.13
CA ILE A 143 -15.92 -7.98 -12.39
C ILE A 143 -14.47 -8.33 -12.73
N ASP A 144 -14.04 -7.96 -13.93
CA ASP A 144 -12.64 -8.11 -14.35
C ASP A 144 -11.79 -6.98 -13.73
N LEU A 145 -10.94 -7.32 -12.76
CA LEU A 145 -10.03 -6.37 -12.11
C LEU A 145 -9.02 -5.77 -13.07
N THR A 146 -8.63 -6.50 -14.12
CA THR A 146 -7.64 -6.00 -15.09
C THR A 146 -8.20 -4.80 -15.86
N GLU A 147 -9.50 -4.81 -16.17
CA GLU A 147 -10.16 -3.68 -16.82
C GLU A 147 -10.27 -2.46 -15.89
N ILE A 148 -10.57 -2.66 -14.61
CA ILE A 148 -10.57 -1.56 -13.63
C ILE A 148 -9.17 -0.94 -13.51
N ILE A 149 -8.14 -1.78 -13.38
CA ILE A 149 -6.75 -1.31 -13.29
C ILE A 149 -6.34 -0.56 -14.57
N ARG A 150 -6.81 -1.02 -15.73
CA ARG A 150 -6.58 -0.35 -17.00
C ARG A 150 -7.24 1.04 -17.05
N LEU A 151 -8.43 1.20 -16.49
CA LEU A 151 -9.08 2.52 -16.38
C LEU A 151 -8.25 3.48 -15.51
N PHE A 152 -7.71 3.03 -14.39
CA PHE A 152 -6.79 3.85 -13.58
C PHE A 152 -5.54 4.29 -14.35
N LYS A 153 -5.02 3.44 -15.25
CA LYS A 153 -3.85 3.79 -16.08
C LYS A 153 -4.13 4.89 -17.09
N HIS A 154 -5.39 5.02 -17.51
CA HIS A 154 -5.82 6.05 -18.45
C HIS A 154 -6.36 7.31 -17.78
N GLY A 155 -6.43 7.34 -16.45
CA GLY A 155 -6.87 8.51 -15.68
C GLY A 155 -5.98 9.73 -15.85
N GLN A 156 -6.48 10.87 -15.41
CA GLN A 156 -5.77 12.16 -15.49
C GLN A 156 -4.48 12.12 -14.66
N ARG A 157 -3.43 12.80 -15.15
CA ARG A 157 -2.13 12.87 -14.49
C ARG A 157 -1.61 14.28 -14.39
N LYS A 158 -1.07 14.66 -13.24
CA LYS A 158 -0.26 15.89 -13.15
C LYS A 158 1.09 15.65 -13.86
N LYS A 159 1.63 16.69 -14.49
CA LYS A 159 2.94 16.65 -15.17
C LYS A 159 4.09 16.17 -14.25
N THR A 160 3.92 16.30 -12.93
CA THR A 160 4.92 15.92 -11.91
C THR A 160 4.81 14.48 -11.42
N THR A 161 3.78 13.73 -11.84
CA THR A 161 3.60 12.34 -11.44
C THR A 161 4.28 11.40 -12.40
N LYS A 162 4.95 10.37 -11.85
CA LYS A 162 5.56 9.30 -12.65
C LYS A 162 4.71 8.04 -12.52
N LEU A 163 4.33 7.50 -13.66
CA LEU A 163 3.74 6.17 -13.74
C LEU A 163 4.88 5.16 -13.82
N ASP A 164 4.87 4.18 -12.92
CA ASP A 164 5.76 3.03 -13.06
C ASP A 164 5.17 2.06 -14.07
N THR A 165 5.96 1.74 -15.10
CA THR A 165 5.68 0.61 -15.99
C THR A 165 6.40 -0.61 -15.45
N PHE A 166 5.71 -1.72 -15.30
CA PHE A 166 6.33 -2.98 -14.92
C PHE A 166 6.89 -3.65 -16.17
N GLN A 167 8.15 -4.11 -16.10
CA GLN A 167 8.79 -4.86 -17.19
C GLN A 167 8.08 -6.20 -17.47
N ASP A 168 7.53 -6.79 -16.40
CA ASP A 168 6.69 -7.99 -16.50
C ASP A 168 5.29 -7.58 -16.95
N LYS A 169 4.91 -7.95 -18.18
CA LYS A 169 3.60 -7.63 -18.77
C LYS A 169 2.43 -8.16 -17.93
N SER A 170 2.60 -9.34 -17.31
CA SER A 170 1.58 -9.91 -16.44
C SER A 170 1.35 -9.03 -15.21
N LYS A 171 2.42 -8.59 -14.54
CA LYS A 171 2.30 -7.65 -13.42
C LYS A 171 1.75 -6.29 -13.86
N ASP A 172 2.09 -5.85 -15.06
CA ASP A 172 1.57 -4.59 -15.58
C ASP A 172 0.06 -4.62 -15.79
N GLN A 173 -0.51 -5.75 -16.20
CA GLN A 173 -1.95 -5.90 -16.36
C GLN A 173 -2.70 -5.88 -15.01
N HIS A 174 -2.12 -6.48 -13.96
CA HIS A 174 -2.73 -6.67 -12.64
C HIS A 174 -2.33 -5.61 -11.61
N SER A 175 -1.60 -4.57 -12.02
CA SER A 175 -1.20 -3.50 -11.10
C SER A 175 -0.98 -2.16 -11.79
N PHE A 176 -1.22 -1.12 -11.01
CA PHE A 176 -0.98 0.27 -11.36
C PHE A 176 -0.23 0.94 -10.22
N ARG A 177 0.82 1.68 -10.53
CA ARG A 177 1.58 2.42 -9.53
C ARG A 177 1.89 3.83 -10.01
N MET A 178 1.53 4.81 -9.21
CA MET A 178 1.82 6.21 -9.45
C MET A 178 2.68 6.78 -8.32
N ARG A 179 3.81 7.37 -8.67
CA ARG A 179 4.71 8.01 -7.71
C ARG A 179 4.53 9.51 -7.72
N PHE A 180 4.40 10.05 -6.53
CA PHE A 180 4.52 11.46 -6.21
C PHE A 180 5.87 11.69 -5.48
N SER A 181 6.12 12.89 -4.97
CA SER A 181 7.40 13.17 -4.28
C SER A 181 7.61 12.28 -3.03
N ASP A 182 6.62 12.26 -2.16
CA ASP A 182 6.72 11.63 -0.82
C ASP A 182 5.62 10.58 -0.60
N THR A 183 4.86 10.26 -1.65
CA THR A 183 3.78 9.28 -1.62
C THR A 183 3.79 8.40 -2.85
N THR A 184 3.24 7.21 -2.72
CA THR A 184 3.03 6.31 -3.85
C THR A 184 1.63 5.71 -3.73
N LEU A 185 0.82 5.88 -4.76
CA LEU A 185 -0.46 5.18 -4.89
C LEU A 185 -0.24 3.90 -5.70
N THR A 186 -0.66 2.77 -5.17
CA THR A 186 -0.65 1.48 -5.87
C THR A 186 -2.06 0.91 -5.86
N VAL A 187 -2.54 0.50 -7.03
CA VAL A 187 -3.82 -0.22 -7.20
C VAL A 187 -3.50 -1.56 -7.84
N TYR A 188 -3.99 -2.66 -7.27
CA TYR A 188 -3.67 -3.97 -7.78
C TYR A 188 -4.68 -5.04 -7.42
N ASP A 189 -4.68 -6.10 -8.23
CA ASP A 189 -5.36 -7.35 -7.98
C ASP A 189 -4.63 -8.12 -6.87
N LYS A 190 -5.29 -8.22 -5.72
CA LYS A 190 -4.69 -8.84 -4.53
C LYS A 190 -4.58 -10.34 -4.67
N GLU A 191 -5.55 -10.99 -5.30
CA GLU A 191 -5.51 -12.43 -5.54
C GLU A 191 -4.34 -12.81 -6.44
N PHE A 192 -4.18 -12.10 -7.56
CA PHE A 192 -3.02 -12.30 -8.44
C PHE A 192 -1.69 -12.13 -7.69
N GLN A 193 -1.55 -11.06 -6.88
CA GLN A 193 -0.33 -10.82 -6.11
C GLN A 193 -0.01 -11.95 -5.14
N VAL A 194 -1.00 -12.48 -4.46
CA VAL A 194 -0.86 -13.55 -3.45
C VAL A 194 -0.50 -14.87 -4.12
N THR A 195 -1.18 -15.20 -5.24
CA THR A 195 -0.93 -16.41 -6.03
C THR A 195 0.50 -16.43 -6.60
N GLN A 196 1.02 -15.27 -7.04
CA GLN A 196 2.43 -15.15 -7.47
C GLN A 196 3.45 -15.50 -6.37
N LYS A 197 3.05 -15.45 -5.11
CA LYS A 197 3.88 -15.85 -3.96
C LYS A 197 3.63 -17.28 -3.51
N GLY A 198 2.83 -18.06 -4.24
CA GLY A 198 2.45 -19.43 -3.87
C GLY A 198 1.46 -19.50 -2.69
N LEU A 199 0.83 -18.40 -2.35
CA LEU A 199 -0.16 -18.30 -1.28
C LEU A 199 -1.58 -18.26 -1.88
N ARG A 200 -2.60 -18.42 -1.03
CA ARG A 200 -4.01 -18.28 -1.42
C ARG A 200 -4.66 -17.15 -0.61
N VAL A 201 -5.58 -16.45 -1.21
CA VAL A 201 -6.54 -15.58 -0.53
C VAL A 201 -7.71 -16.45 -0.06
N GLY A 202 -8.43 -16.04 0.95
CA GLY A 202 -9.63 -16.73 1.42
C GLY A 202 -10.67 -16.94 0.30
N ASP A 203 -11.63 -17.83 0.51
CA ASP A 203 -12.57 -18.28 -0.51
C ASP A 203 -13.32 -17.10 -1.17
N ASN A 204 -13.27 -17.05 -2.51
CA ASN A 204 -14.00 -16.11 -3.39
C ASN A 204 -13.62 -14.63 -3.31
N ALA A 205 -12.36 -14.32 -3.07
CA ALA A 205 -11.97 -12.94 -2.89
C ALA A 205 -11.44 -12.26 -4.16
N ASN A 206 -12.34 -11.79 -5.03
CA ASN A 206 -12.00 -10.83 -6.09
C ASN A 206 -11.71 -9.46 -5.45
N ILE A 207 -10.46 -9.26 -4.98
CA ILE A 207 -10.06 -8.09 -4.18
C ILE A 207 -9.26 -7.10 -5.01
N LEU A 208 -9.83 -5.93 -5.26
CA LEU A 208 -9.08 -4.76 -5.70
C LEU A 208 -8.51 -4.06 -4.48
N ARG A 209 -7.18 -4.03 -4.37
CA ARG A 209 -6.49 -3.31 -3.29
C ARG A 209 -5.93 -1.98 -3.77
N VAL A 210 -6.18 -0.95 -2.98
CA VAL A 210 -5.64 0.39 -3.15
C VAL A 210 -4.75 0.69 -1.95
N GLU A 211 -3.47 0.97 -2.18
CA GLU A 211 -2.49 1.31 -1.16
C GLU A 211 -1.92 2.71 -1.40
N LEU A 212 -1.92 3.53 -0.37
CA LEU A 212 -1.25 4.83 -0.33
C LEU A 212 -0.06 4.73 0.62
N SER A 213 1.13 4.54 0.05
CA SER A 213 2.38 4.55 0.80
C SER A 213 2.81 5.99 1.07
N MET A 214 2.85 6.40 2.33
CA MET A 214 3.21 7.74 2.76
C MET A 214 4.56 7.72 3.49
N GLN A 215 5.55 8.43 2.96
CA GLN A 215 6.83 8.68 3.64
C GLN A 215 6.62 9.66 4.81
N ARG A 216 7.58 9.68 5.76
CA ARG A 216 7.49 10.53 6.96
C ARG A 216 7.08 11.97 6.66
N ARG A 217 7.73 12.60 5.67
CA ARG A 217 7.44 13.99 5.30
C ARG A 217 5.98 14.20 4.86
N ALA A 218 5.41 13.23 4.13
CA ALA A 218 4.03 13.31 3.65
C ALA A 218 3.03 13.19 4.79
N TYR A 219 3.14 12.16 5.64
CA TYR A 219 2.18 11.98 6.72
C TYR A 219 2.30 13.05 7.81
N MET A 220 3.50 13.51 8.15
CA MET A 220 3.70 14.62 9.08
C MET A 220 2.99 15.90 8.61
N ARG A 221 3.05 16.18 7.30
CA ARG A 221 2.33 17.30 6.68
C ARG A 221 0.82 17.10 6.72
N SER A 222 0.34 15.91 6.39
CA SER A 222 -1.10 15.58 6.37
C SER A 222 -1.74 15.62 7.76
N LEU A 223 -0.95 15.35 8.80
CA LEU A 223 -1.38 15.41 10.20
C LEU A 223 -1.07 16.77 10.86
N GLU A 224 -0.46 17.72 10.13
CA GLU A 224 -0.06 19.03 10.64
C GLU A 224 0.93 18.98 11.82
N LEU A 225 1.80 17.96 11.83
CA LEU A 225 2.73 17.64 12.91
C LEU A 225 4.15 18.18 12.68
N LYS A 226 4.34 19.19 11.83
CA LYS A 226 5.65 19.62 11.32
C LYS A 226 6.72 19.84 12.41
N ASP A 227 6.32 20.25 13.60
CA ASP A 227 7.22 20.63 14.68
C ASP A 227 7.02 19.82 15.98
N ARG A 228 6.17 18.78 15.95
CA ARG A 228 5.90 17.95 17.12
C ARG A 228 6.77 16.72 17.14
N THR A 229 7.64 16.63 18.15
CA THR A 229 8.48 15.44 18.43
C THR A 229 7.95 14.59 19.59
N ASP A 230 6.92 15.07 20.26
CA ASP A 230 6.33 14.53 21.48
C ASP A 230 5.18 13.53 21.27
N ILE A 231 4.84 13.28 20.01
CA ILE A 231 3.74 12.38 19.64
C ILE A 231 4.22 10.94 19.52
N SER A 232 3.54 9.99 20.14
CA SER A 232 3.88 8.58 20.02
C SER A 232 3.61 8.03 18.60
N MET A 233 4.30 6.95 18.25
CA MET A 233 4.07 6.32 16.93
C MET A 233 2.65 5.72 16.83
N ASP A 234 2.12 5.18 17.93
CA ASP A 234 0.76 4.66 17.99
C ASP A 234 -0.28 5.76 17.75
N GLU A 235 -0.09 6.94 18.34
CA GLU A 235 -0.96 8.09 18.10
C GLU A 235 -0.88 8.56 16.63
N VAL A 236 0.30 8.52 16.01
CA VAL A 236 0.45 8.81 14.58
C VAL A 236 -0.35 7.80 13.74
N LEU A 237 -0.24 6.50 14.03
CA LEU A 237 -1.00 5.47 13.32
C LEU A 237 -2.51 5.64 13.50
N TYR A 238 -2.95 5.95 14.72
CA TYR A 238 -4.36 6.21 14.99
C TYR A 238 -4.90 7.40 14.18
N ARG A 239 -4.20 8.52 14.17
CA ARG A 239 -4.60 9.71 13.38
C ARG A 239 -4.59 9.46 11.89
N LEU A 240 -3.61 8.71 11.38
CA LEU A 240 -3.57 8.33 9.98
C LEU A 240 -4.73 7.42 9.60
N TYR A 241 -5.08 6.47 10.47
CA TYR A 241 -6.23 5.61 10.27
C TYR A 241 -7.54 6.43 10.23
N GLN A 242 -7.71 7.40 11.12
CA GLN A 242 -8.89 8.29 11.09
C GLN A 242 -9.00 9.08 9.79
N LYS A 243 -7.87 9.56 9.26
CA LYS A 243 -7.80 10.29 7.98
C LYS A 243 -7.67 9.38 6.75
N ASN A 244 -7.65 8.06 6.90
CA ASN A 244 -7.40 7.11 5.80
C ASN A 244 -8.36 7.35 4.63
N TYR A 245 -9.65 7.54 4.91
CA TYR A 245 -10.65 7.80 3.87
C TYR A 245 -10.29 9.03 3.04
N ASP A 246 -10.13 10.18 3.68
CA ASP A 246 -9.87 11.44 3.00
C ASP A 246 -8.54 11.43 2.23
N LEU A 247 -7.51 10.80 2.81
CA LEU A 247 -6.20 10.72 2.21
C LEU A 247 -6.22 9.87 0.93
N ILE A 248 -6.76 8.68 0.96
CA ILE A 248 -6.82 7.81 -0.23
C ILE A 248 -7.78 8.39 -1.27
N HIS A 249 -8.95 8.89 -0.83
CA HIS A 249 -9.94 9.51 -1.70
C HIS A 249 -9.36 10.70 -2.47
N HIS A 250 -8.58 11.55 -1.81
CA HIS A 250 -7.90 12.67 -2.46
C HIS A 250 -7.03 12.24 -3.65
N TYR A 251 -6.31 11.11 -3.55
CA TYR A 251 -5.47 10.60 -4.63
C TYR A 251 -6.27 9.88 -5.72
N ILE A 252 -7.37 9.22 -5.36
CA ILE A 252 -8.28 8.59 -6.32
C ILE A 252 -9.03 9.66 -7.12
N ASP A 253 -9.58 10.67 -6.46
CA ASP A 253 -10.27 11.78 -7.12
C ASP A 253 -9.35 12.54 -8.06
N PHE A 254 -8.08 12.59 -7.73
CA PHE A 254 -7.10 13.18 -8.61
C PHE A 254 -6.94 12.41 -9.93
N LEU A 255 -7.04 11.08 -9.90
CA LEU A 255 -6.97 10.21 -11.08
C LEU A 255 -8.29 10.22 -11.87
N CYS A 256 -9.38 10.20 -11.13
CA CYS A 256 -10.74 10.17 -11.65
C CYS A 256 -11.53 11.30 -11.00
N PRO A 257 -11.34 12.57 -11.41
CA PRO A 257 -11.99 13.70 -10.76
C PRO A 257 -13.51 13.56 -10.87
N CYS A 258 -14.14 13.18 -9.73
CA CYS A 258 -15.59 13.11 -9.64
C CYS A 258 -16.16 14.52 -9.43
N THR A 259 -16.60 15.18 -10.46
CA THR A 259 -17.24 16.50 -10.35
C THR A 259 -18.61 16.48 -9.65
N GLY A 260 -19.01 15.31 -9.18
CA GLY A 260 -20.26 15.14 -8.43
C GLY A 260 -21.55 15.32 -9.25
N LYS A 261 -21.46 15.54 -10.53
CA LYS A 261 -22.63 15.64 -11.40
C LYS A 261 -23.02 14.25 -11.89
N HIS A 262 -24.19 13.81 -11.51
CA HIS A 262 -24.84 12.69 -12.17
C HIS A 262 -25.10 13.06 -13.63
N LEU A 263 -24.44 12.36 -14.53
CA LEU A 263 -24.81 12.42 -15.93
C LEU A 263 -25.90 11.34 -16.17
N PRO A 264 -27.05 11.71 -16.74
CA PRO A 264 -27.98 10.73 -17.28
C PRO A 264 -27.24 9.82 -18.26
N TYR A 265 -27.62 8.53 -18.31
CA TYR A 265 -26.94 7.52 -19.14
C TYR A 265 -26.62 8.02 -20.55
N GLN A 266 -27.61 8.59 -21.24
CA GLN A 266 -27.43 9.12 -22.60
C GLN A 266 -26.41 10.27 -22.69
N LYS A 267 -26.32 11.10 -21.64
CA LYS A 267 -25.26 12.16 -21.60
C LYS A 267 -23.90 11.54 -21.33
N ALA A 268 -23.80 10.53 -20.47
CA ALA A 268 -22.54 9.84 -20.21
C ALA A 268 -22.03 9.12 -21.47
N VAL A 269 -22.92 8.47 -22.23
CA VAL A 269 -22.57 7.88 -23.54
C VAL A 269 -22.00 8.92 -24.48
N LYS A 270 -22.73 10.04 -24.72
CA LYS A 270 -22.25 11.11 -25.60
C LYS A 270 -20.93 11.70 -25.19
N GLU A 271 -20.71 11.83 -23.91
CA GLU A 271 -19.48 12.39 -23.38
C GLU A 271 -18.30 11.42 -23.57
N ILE A 272 -18.50 10.12 -23.37
CA ILE A 272 -17.50 9.09 -23.70
C ILE A 272 -17.18 9.10 -25.20
N GLU A 273 -18.20 9.18 -26.07
CA GLU A 273 -18.03 9.24 -27.50
C GLU A 273 -17.23 10.47 -27.97
N ASN A 274 -17.46 11.61 -27.34
CA ASN A 274 -16.84 12.88 -27.71
C ASN A 274 -15.42 13.04 -27.16
N GLN A 275 -15.11 12.49 -26.00
CA GLN A 275 -13.85 12.77 -25.31
C GLN A 275 -12.85 11.61 -25.39
N VAL A 276 -13.30 10.37 -25.64
CA VAL A 276 -12.42 9.22 -25.75
C VAL A 276 -12.07 8.95 -27.21
N ASN A 277 -10.91 9.44 -27.63
CA ASN A 277 -10.44 9.31 -29.00
C ASN A 277 -9.96 7.90 -29.40
N GLN A 278 -9.67 7.02 -28.41
CA GLN A 278 -9.21 5.66 -28.65
C GLN A 278 -10.40 4.71 -28.75
N PRO A 279 -10.66 4.09 -29.92
CA PRO A 279 -11.87 3.30 -30.17
C PRO A 279 -12.04 2.12 -29.21
N ASP A 280 -10.96 1.39 -28.93
CA ASP A 280 -10.96 0.23 -28.02
C ASP A 280 -11.27 0.60 -26.56
N ILE A 281 -10.81 1.77 -26.11
CA ILE A 281 -11.10 2.28 -24.78
C ILE A 281 -12.53 2.78 -24.71
N ARG A 282 -12.98 3.50 -25.73
CA ARG A 282 -14.35 4.01 -25.84
C ARG A 282 -15.36 2.87 -25.79
N GLU A 283 -15.15 1.82 -26.59
CA GLU A 283 -16.05 0.65 -26.63
C GLU A 283 -16.14 -0.03 -25.25
N LYS A 284 -15.01 -0.22 -24.57
CA LYS A 284 -14.98 -0.80 -23.23
C LYS A 284 -15.67 0.08 -22.19
N MET A 285 -15.49 1.39 -22.24
CA MET A 285 -16.18 2.32 -21.35
C MET A 285 -17.70 2.30 -21.58
N LEU A 286 -18.14 2.25 -22.83
CA LEU A 286 -19.56 2.14 -23.16
C LEU A 286 -20.14 0.80 -22.71
N TYR A 287 -19.44 -0.30 -22.92
CA TYR A 287 -19.83 -1.62 -22.42
C TYR A 287 -19.94 -1.64 -20.89
N PHE A 288 -18.96 -1.07 -20.20
CA PHE A 288 -18.99 -0.96 -18.74
C PHE A 288 -20.17 -0.11 -18.26
N LEU A 289 -20.39 1.05 -18.88
CA LEU A 289 -21.51 1.92 -18.55
C LEU A 289 -22.85 1.21 -18.77
N GLU A 290 -23.03 0.50 -19.89
CA GLU A 290 -24.22 -0.27 -20.20
C GLU A 290 -24.46 -1.38 -19.18
N LYS A 291 -23.47 -2.23 -18.94
CA LYS A 291 -23.56 -3.37 -18.03
C LYS A 291 -23.93 -2.96 -16.59
N TYR A 292 -23.37 -1.87 -16.08
CA TYR A 292 -23.56 -1.48 -14.68
C TYR A 292 -24.69 -0.46 -14.47
N SER A 293 -25.06 0.34 -15.46
CA SER A 293 -26.23 1.21 -15.35
C SER A 293 -27.55 0.44 -15.47
N LEU A 294 -27.61 -0.59 -16.30
CA LEU A 294 -28.80 -1.44 -16.46
C LEU A 294 -29.08 -2.31 -15.22
N GLN A 295 -28.04 -2.79 -14.52
CA GLN A 295 -28.22 -3.53 -13.27
C GLN A 295 -28.79 -2.65 -12.13
N GLY A 296 -28.52 -1.35 -12.16
CA GLY A 296 -29.13 -0.38 -11.22
C GLY A 296 -30.61 -0.16 -11.45
N THR A 297 -31.10 -0.34 -12.66
CA THR A 297 -32.54 -0.12 -13.01
C THR A 297 -33.44 -1.34 -12.79
N THR A 298 -32.91 -2.56 -12.84
CA THR A 298 -33.66 -3.80 -12.62
C THR A 298 -33.93 -4.14 -11.15
N GLN A 299 -33.22 -3.56 -10.21
CA GLN A 299 -33.48 -3.71 -8.77
C GLN A 299 -34.35 -2.59 -8.16
N GLY A 300 -34.80 -1.63 -8.96
CA GLY A 300 -35.56 -0.45 -8.51
C GLY A 300 -37.06 -0.65 -8.22
N ASN A 301 -37.58 -1.86 -8.34
CA ASN A 301 -39.03 -2.12 -8.09
C ASN A 301 -39.28 -2.98 -6.84
N GLY A 302 -38.54 -2.80 -5.77
CA GLY A 302 -38.90 -3.58 -4.59
C GLY A 302 -38.13 -3.35 -3.29
N LEU A 303 -37.20 -2.45 -3.17
CA LEU A 303 -36.61 -2.11 -1.87
C LEU A 303 -35.96 -0.71 -1.92
N THR A 304 -36.37 0.15 -1.00
CA THR A 304 -35.80 1.48 -0.75
C THR A 304 -34.40 1.39 -0.17
N GLY A 305 -33.45 0.97 -0.98
CA GLY A 305 -32.03 0.90 -0.64
C GLY A 305 -31.23 1.12 -1.93
N GLY A 306 -31.22 2.37 -2.40
CA GLY A 306 -30.51 2.72 -3.63
C GLY A 306 -29.01 2.46 -3.47
N LEU A 307 -28.43 1.73 -4.43
CA LEU A 307 -26.98 1.73 -4.64
C LEU A 307 -26.51 3.18 -4.80
N PRO A 308 -25.40 3.56 -4.19
CA PRO A 308 -24.83 4.88 -4.44
C PRO A 308 -24.56 5.00 -5.94
N PRO A 309 -24.95 6.12 -6.53
CA PRO A 309 -24.81 6.35 -7.95
C PRO A 309 -23.33 6.29 -8.36
N VAL A 310 -23.06 5.58 -9.46
CA VAL A 310 -21.73 5.61 -10.08
C VAL A 310 -21.49 7.04 -10.58
N ARG A 311 -20.53 7.73 -9.95
CA ARG A 311 -20.14 9.07 -10.36
C ARG A 311 -18.99 8.96 -11.35
N PHE A 312 -19.23 9.32 -12.59
CA PHE A 312 -18.19 9.60 -13.58
C PHE A 312 -18.01 11.12 -13.68
N SER A 313 -16.78 11.56 -13.68
CA SER A 313 -16.42 12.91 -14.08
C SER A 313 -15.25 12.82 -15.05
N MET A 314 -15.36 13.58 -16.04
CA MET A 314 -14.36 13.82 -17.07
C MET A 314 -13.48 15.00 -16.71
#